data_08c37f32fbe622634d61660cf1b39608
#
_entry.id   08c37f32fbe622634d61660cf1b39608
#
_cell.length_a   1.000
_cell.length_b   1.000
_cell.length_c   1.000
_cell.angle_alpha   90.00
_cell.angle_beta   90.00
_cell.angle_gamma   90.00
#
_symmetry.space_group_name_H-M   'P 1'
#
loop_
_entity.id
_entity.type
_entity.pdbx_description
1 polymer ?
#
loop_
_entity_poly.entity_id
_entity_poly.type
_entity_poly.pdbx_seq_one_letter_code
_entity_poly.pdbx_strand_id
1 'polypeptide(L)'
;MWNKLNKSMMFCQMMFGLSFYGVLVSLTRFFLEDLNYNEADTMMIVGAFSAIGPLFAIAGGFIADKFLGAYRSLSIAFLAFAAGYVLLVLGASATNVPLSMCGIALASYGRGLMSPSYPSLYKRTFKSQEDFEKGYPINYSVNNVGAFLGQYLFPMIVLVIGFNGGFTISAVMAGAALVMLLMFRKGLTGVAAELDQKAVSLKNWVFFALISVAMIALVFFMFSNMDIGQNIVYAIGGAAILYFVSLMLKASKAESLKMGTILIVTFLTTCFFVYYGQMMTSMNMVAINTLKGSLFGFIPLEPEAAMAMNPLWCMVGGPIVAGFFGMLEKRDVHLSTATKIAMAFVLTAVAFGILTFAVTTVGEDVVIMPEIFLAIHFFQAIAEVIVGSMVVAFILSVAPKHIENFSVSLFSVAIALSGIVGAAFSTSIAMEKGQEITQEIVQTVYGDYFQLLTVLAVVMVAIAMAASVVIRKMLDAAKESEAQAQPVEIEAGVEVQS
;
A
#
# COMPACT_ATOMS: atom_id res chain seq x y z
N MET A 1 26.33 -7.32 9.27
CA MET A 1 25.01 -7.02 8.66
C MET A 1 24.08 -8.21 8.71
N TRP A 2 24.32 -9.33 7.97
CA TRP A 2 23.37 -10.46 7.89
C TRP A 2 23.53 -11.48 9.02
N ASN A 3 22.45 -11.78 9.72
CA ASN A 3 22.39 -12.79 10.78
C ASN A 3 21.14 -13.69 10.62
N LYS A 4 20.99 -14.69 11.48
CA LYS A 4 19.87 -15.64 11.39
C LYS A 4 18.51 -14.95 11.63
N LEU A 5 18.47 -13.91 12.47
CA LEU A 5 17.21 -13.22 12.83
C LEU A 5 16.70 -12.37 11.67
N ASN A 6 17.56 -11.54 11.07
CA ASN A 6 17.10 -10.71 9.93
C ASN A 6 16.76 -11.57 8.71
N LYS A 7 17.47 -12.67 8.46
CA LYS A 7 17.12 -13.64 7.41
C LYS A 7 15.77 -14.32 7.67
N SER A 8 15.47 -14.70 8.93
CA SER A 8 14.16 -15.27 9.28
C SER A 8 13.03 -14.27 9.10
N MET A 9 13.25 -12.99 9.41
CA MET A 9 12.28 -11.93 9.16
C MET A 9 12.04 -11.72 7.66
N MET A 10 13.12 -11.72 6.85
CA MET A 10 13.00 -11.64 5.39
C MET A 10 12.21 -12.81 4.80
N PHE A 11 12.42 -14.03 5.32
CA PHE A 11 11.60 -15.19 4.94
C PHE A 11 10.12 -14.95 5.26
N CYS A 12 9.79 -14.44 6.45
CA CYS A 12 8.41 -14.10 6.80
C CYS A 12 7.82 -13.05 5.84
N GLN A 13 8.60 -12.05 5.44
CA GLN A 13 8.18 -11.04 4.49
C GLN A 13 7.91 -11.62 3.10
N MET A 14 8.76 -12.53 2.63
CA MET A 14 8.56 -13.22 1.36
C MET A 14 7.29 -14.08 1.39
N MET A 15 7.07 -14.85 2.47
CA MET A 15 5.86 -15.66 2.65
C MET A 15 4.60 -14.79 2.71
N PHE A 16 4.66 -13.62 3.35
CA PHE A 16 3.59 -12.65 3.32
C PHE A 16 3.33 -12.16 1.89
N GLY A 17 4.37 -11.70 1.18
CA GLY A 17 4.24 -11.25 -0.21
C GLY A 17 3.57 -12.31 -1.09
N LEU A 18 4.06 -13.55 -1.02
CA LEU A 18 3.53 -14.65 -1.81
C LEU A 18 2.07 -14.96 -1.46
N SER A 19 1.74 -15.11 -0.17
CA SER A 19 0.39 -15.49 0.25
C SER A 19 -0.63 -14.37 0.07
N PHE A 20 -0.31 -13.15 0.52
CA PHE A 20 -1.25 -12.03 0.49
C PHE A 20 -1.56 -11.57 -0.94
N TYR A 21 -0.54 -11.39 -1.78
CA TYR A 21 -0.75 -10.92 -3.15
C TYR A 21 -1.29 -12.01 -4.06
N GLY A 22 -1.01 -13.30 -3.76
CA GLY A 22 -1.65 -14.42 -4.42
C GLY A 22 -3.17 -14.47 -4.15
N VAL A 23 -3.57 -14.29 -2.89
CA VAL A 23 -5.00 -14.14 -2.55
C VAL A 23 -5.59 -12.92 -3.23
N LEU A 24 -4.95 -11.74 -3.10
CA LEU A 24 -5.46 -10.48 -3.62
C LEU A 24 -5.77 -10.54 -5.11
N VAL A 25 -4.86 -11.07 -5.94
CA VAL A 25 -5.06 -11.17 -7.39
C VAL A 25 -6.18 -12.13 -7.76
N SER A 26 -6.34 -13.23 -6.99
CA SER A 26 -7.36 -14.25 -7.25
C SER A 26 -8.75 -13.88 -6.71
N LEU A 27 -8.85 -12.89 -5.81
CA LEU A 27 -10.14 -12.49 -5.22
C LEU A 27 -11.13 -12.02 -6.28
N THR A 28 -10.68 -11.31 -7.32
CA THR A 28 -11.58 -10.81 -8.37
C THR A 28 -12.34 -11.95 -9.03
N ARG A 29 -11.65 -12.96 -9.54
CA ARG A 29 -12.32 -14.12 -10.14
C ARG A 29 -13.09 -14.95 -9.13
N PHE A 30 -12.59 -15.11 -7.91
CA PHE A 30 -13.28 -15.83 -6.86
C PHE A 30 -14.66 -15.21 -6.55
N PHE A 31 -14.74 -13.89 -6.44
CA PHE A 31 -16.03 -13.22 -6.22
C PHE A 31 -16.95 -13.30 -7.44
N LEU A 32 -16.41 -13.16 -8.65
CA LEU A 32 -17.18 -13.24 -9.88
C LEU A 32 -17.69 -14.67 -10.17
N GLU A 33 -16.79 -15.65 -10.15
CA GLU A 33 -17.05 -17.00 -10.65
C GLU A 33 -17.65 -17.92 -9.58
N ASP A 34 -17.06 -17.97 -8.36
CA ASP A 34 -17.49 -18.88 -7.30
C ASP A 34 -18.62 -18.31 -6.44
N LEU A 35 -18.51 -17.01 -6.08
CA LEU A 35 -19.51 -16.36 -5.23
C LEU A 35 -20.59 -15.61 -6.01
N ASN A 36 -20.45 -15.55 -7.35
CA ASN A 36 -21.46 -15.01 -8.25
C ASN A 36 -21.83 -13.53 -7.99
N TYR A 37 -20.85 -12.74 -7.57
CA TYR A 37 -20.96 -11.28 -7.45
C TYR A 37 -20.98 -10.61 -8.82
N ASN A 38 -21.49 -9.37 -8.88
CA ASN A 38 -21.32 -8.52 -10.05
C ASN A 38 -19.93 -7.84 -10.03
N GLU A 39 -19.53 -7.27 -11.16
CA GLU A 39 -18.23 -6.63 -11.30
C GLU A 39 -18.05 -5.43 -10.38
N ALA A 40 -19.09 -4.58 -10.22
CA ALA A 40 -19.04 -3.38 -9.39
C ALA A 40 -18.76 -3.74 -7.91
N ASP A 41 -19.54 -4.66 -7.35
CA ASP A 41 -19.36 -5.10 -5.96
C ASP A 41 -18.00 -5.79 -5.78
N THR A 42 -17.57 -6.58 -6.76
CA THR A 42 -16.27 -7.24 -6.74
C THR A 42 -15.13 -6.23 -6.69
N MET A 43 -15.15 -5.20 -7.55
CA MET A 43 -14.12 -4.14 -7.55
C MET A 43 -14.11 -3.37 -6.23
N MET A 44 -15.29 -3.09 -5.65
CA MET A 44 -15.39 -2.44 -4.35
C MET A 44 -14.79 -3.30 -3.22
N ILE A 45 -15.09 -4.61 -3.17
CA ILE A 45 -14.55 -5.52 -2.15
C ILE A 45 -13.03 -5.66 -2.28
N VAL A 46 -12.52 -5.85 -3.49
CA VAL A 46 -11.06 -6.01 -3.74
C VAL A 46 -10.31 -4.71 -3.41
N GLY A 47 -10.86 -3.56 -3.81
CA GLY A 47 -10.31 -2.25 -3.45
C GLY A 47 -10.32 -2.01 -1.94
N ALA A 48 -11.41 -2.33 -1.26
CA ALA A 48 -11.53 -2.24 0.19
C ALA A 48 -10.54 -3.18 0.90
N PHE A 49 -10.37 -4.41 0.42
CA PHE A 49 -9.39 -5.35 0.97
C PHE A 49 -7.96 -4.80 0.89
N SER A 50 -7.63 -4.09 -0.19
CA SER A 50 -6.35 -3.41 -0.35
C SER A 50 -6.19 -2.21 0.60
N ALA A 51 -7.27 -1.47 0.87
CA ALA A 51 -7.29 -0.21 1.61
C ALA A 51 -7.38 -0.36 3.13
N ILE A 52 -8.18 -1.32 3.62
CA ILE A 52 -8.53 -1.46 5.04
C ILE A 52 -7.30 -1.80 5.90
N GLY A 53 -6.39 -2.65 5.41
CA GLY A 53 -5.18 -3.01 6.14
C GLY A 53 -4.32 -1.81 6.55
N PRO A 54 -3.94 -0.89 5.64
CA PRO A 54 -3.25 0.36 5.97
C PRO A 54 -4.01 1.24 6.98
N LEU A 55 -5.34 1.33 6.89
CA LEU A 55 -6.13 2.09 7.85
C LEU A 55 -6.01 1.53 9.27
N PHE A 56 -6.06 0.21 9.40
CA PHE A 56 -5.93 -0.47 10.70
C PHE A 56 -4.49 -0.52 11.23
N ALA A 57 -3.49 -0.11 10.45
CA ALA A 57 -2.10 -0.04 10.92
C ALA A 57 -1.93 0.92 12.11
N ILE A 58 -2.75 1.97 12.21
CA ILE A 58 -2.75 2.90 13.35
C ILE A 58 -3.14 2.16 14.64
N ALA A 59 -4.24 1.41 14.61
CA ALA A 59 -4.68 0.60 15.75
C ALA A 59 -3.69 -0.54 16.04
N GLY A 60 -3.13 -1.17 15.02
CA GLY A 60 -2.10 -2.21 15.14
C GLY A 60 -0.83 -1.70 15.83
N GLY A 61 -0.39 -0.48 15.50
CA GLY A 61 0.72 0.19 16.17
C GLY A 61 0.44 0.44 17.65
N PHE A 62 -0.74 0.96 17.96
CA PHE A 62 -1.17 1.16 19.34
C PHE A 62 -1.21 -0.15 20.15
N ILE A 63 -1.71 -1.25 19.54
CA ILE A 63 -1.72 -2.58 20.16
C ILE A 63 -0.28 -3.06 20.43
N ALA A 64 0.61 -2.92 19.45
CA ALA A 64 2.00 -3.31 19.58
C ALA A 64 2.74 -2.51 20.67
N ASP A 65 2.53 -1.19 20.71
CA ASP A 65 3.28 -0.30 21.60
C ASP A 65 2.76 -0.32 23.05
N LYS A 66 1.46 -0.59 23.26
CA LYS A 66 0.85 -0.45 24.59
C LYS A 66 0.48 -1.78 25.25
N PHE A 67 0.21 -2.83 24.49
CA PHE A 67 -0.35 -4.05 25.06
C PHE A 67 0.54 -5.30 24.87
N LEU A 68 1.05 -5.55 23.65
CA LEU A 68 1.62 -6.85 23.33
C LEU A 68 3.11 -6.85 23.02
N GLY A 69 3.64 -5.78 22.46
CA GLY A 69 4.95 -5.76 21.81
C GLY A 69 4.88 -6.16 20.33
N ALA A 70 5.93 -5.83 19.58
CA ALA A 70 5.98 -6.05 18.14
C ALA A 70 6.05 -7.54 17.75
N TYR A 71 6.79 -8.35 18.50
CA TYR A 71 6.92 -9.79 18.22
C TYR A 71 5.59 -10.53 18.35
N ARG A 72 4.84 -10.30 19.44
CA ARG A 72 3.54 -10.96 19.66
C ARG A 72 2.50 -10.47 18.67
N SER A 73 2.44 -9.17 18.41
CA SER A 73 1.55 -8.58 17.42
C SER A 73 1.79 -9.16 16.02
N LEU A 74 3.06 -9.32 15.62
CA LEU A 74 3.43 -9.94 14.35
C LEU A 74 3.07 -11.44 14.32
N SER A 75 3.28 -12.18 15.41
CA SER A 75 2.90 -13.59 15.49
C SER A 75 1.37 -13.78 15.36
N ILE A 76 0.60 -12.91 16.00
CA ILE A 76 -0.87 -12.92 15.90
C ILE A 76 -1.30 -12.50 14.49
N ALA A 77 -0.60 -11.57 13.84
CA ALA A 77 -0.87 -11.20 12.46
C ALA A 77 -0.77 -12.39 11.50
N PHE A 78 0.32 -13.19 11.59
CA PHE A 78 0.47 -14.40 10.76
C PHE A 78 -0.52 -15.51 11.12
N LEU A 79 -0.91 -15.64 12.39
CA LEU A 79 -1.99 -16.51 12.79
C LEU A 79 -3.33 -16.07 12.18
N ALA A 80 -3.61 -14.77 12.19
CA ALA A 80 -4.81 -14.20 11.58
C ALA A 80 -4.83 -14.40 10.05
N PHE A 81 -3.70 -14.23 9.36
CA PHE A 81 -3.60 -14.55 7.93
C PHE A 81 -3.89 -16.05 7.69
N ALA A 82 -3.21 -16.96 8.41
CA ALA A 82 -3.41 -18.40 8.22
C ALA A 82 -4.87 -18.79 8.48
N ALA A 83 -5.46 -18.33 9.58
CA ALA A 83 -6.87 -18.60 9.92
C ALA A 83 -7.84 -17.95 8.91
N GLY A 84 -7.57 -16.72 8.45
CA GLY A 84 -8.36 -16.05 7.44
C GLY A 84 -8.36 -16.79 6.11
N TYR A 85 -7.21 -17.30 5.69
CA TYR A 85 -7.11 -18.09 4.45
C TYR A 85 -7.75 -19.48 4.60
N VAL A 86 -7.71 -20.10 5.78
CA VAL A 86 -8.50 -21.32 6.06
C VAL A 86 -10.01 -21.02 5.94
N LEU A 87 -10.49 -19.89 6.45
CA LEU A 87 -11.88 -19.48 6.27
C LEU A 87 -12.24 -19.26 4.79
N LEU A 88 -11.31 -18.71 3.97
CA LEU A 88 -11.50 -18.64 2.52
C LEU A 88 -11.60 -20.01 1.86
N VAL A 89 -10.77 -20.98 2.28
CA VAL A 89 -10.88 -22.39 1.83
C VAL A 89 -12.26 -22.95 2.13
N LEU A 90 -12.73 -22.77 3.36
CA LEU A 90 -14.06 -23.26 3.79
C LEU A 90 -15.18 -22.52 3.06
N GLY A 91 -15.04 -21.20 2.85
CA GLY A 91 -15.96 -20.38 2.10
C GLY A 91 -16.06 -20.80 0.64
N ALA A 92 -14.94 -21.03 -0.02
CA ALA A 92 -14.88 -21.52 -1.39
C ALA A 92 -15.44 -22.94 -1.51
N SER A 93 -15.09 -23.87 -0.56
CA SER A 93 -15.61 -25.24 -0.57
C SER A 93 -17.13 -25.33 -0.42
N ALA A 94 -17.72 -24.38 0.30
CA ALA A 94 -19.16 -24.36 0.58
C ALA A 94 -19.92 -23.30 -0.22
N THR A 95 -19.26 -22.56 -1.11
CA THR A 95 -19.79 -21.37 -1.81
C THR A 95 -20.48 -20.42 -0.79
N ASN A 96 -19.80 -20.20 0.35
CA ASN A 96 -20.38 -19.51 1.49
C ASN A 96 -19.82 -18.09 1.64
N VAL A 97 -20.63 -17.09 1.26
CA VAL A 97 -20.25 -15.68 1.31
C VAL A 97 -19.86 -15.21 2.73
N PRO A 98 -20.63 -15.46 3.81
CA PRO A 98 -20.23 -15.06 5.15
C PRO A 98 -18.87 -15.60 5.60
N LEU A 99 -18.55 -16.86 5.31
CA LEU A 99 -17.24 -17.44 5.63
C LEU A 99 -16.12 -16.75 4.86
N SER A 100 -16.34 -16.49 3.58
CA SER A 100 -15.37 -15.76 2.73
C SER A 100 -15.14 -14.35 3.22
N MET A 101 -16.20 -13.63 3.60
CA MET A 101 -16.11 -12.29 4.20
C MET A 101 -15.36 -12.31 5.54
N CYS A 102 -15.61 -13.29 6.41
CA CYS A 102 -14.83 -13.49 7.63
C CYS A 102 -13.36 -13.73 7.32
N GLY A 103 -13.05 -14.50 6.27
CA GLY A 103 -11.69 -14.79 5.83
C GLY A 103 -10.91 -13.54 5.44
N ILE A 104 -11.49 -12.71 4.55
CA ILE A 104 -10.86 -11.45 4.14
C ILE A 104 -10.81 -10.42 5.29
N ALA A 105 -11.81 -10.40 6.17
CA ALA A 105 -11.80 -9.53 7.35
C ALA A 105 -10.66 -9.87 8.30
N LEU A 106 -10.45 -11.16 8.57
CA LEU A 106 -9.36 -11.62 9.43
C LEU A 106 -7.98 -11.39 8.80
N ALA A 107 -7.85 -11.57 7.48
CA ALA A 107 -6.61 -11.23 6.76
C ALA A 107 -6.33 -9.71 6.79
N SER A 108 -7.36 -8.86 6.62
CA SER A 108 -7.22 -7.40 6.72
C SER A 108 -6.80 -6.96 8.13
N TYR A 109 -7.38 -7.56 9.17
CA TYR A 109 -6.96 -7.36 10.56
C TYR A 109 -5.49 -7.76 10.76
N GLY A 110 -5.09 -8.93 10.26
CA GLY A 110 -3.69 -9.38 10.29
C GLY A 110 -2.75 -8.37 9.64
N ARG A 111 -3.12 -7.80 8.49
CA ARG A 111 -2.35 -6.76 7.82
C ARG A 111 -2.21 -5.49 8.65
N GLY A 112 -3.27 -5.09 9.35
CA GLY A 112 -3.24 -3.96 10.28
C GLY A 112 -2.22 -4.15 11.41
N LEU A 113 -2.14 -5.34 11.99
CA LEU A 113 -1.14 -5.67 13.03
C LEU A 113 0.29 -5.78 12.47
N MET A 114 0.44 -6.37 11.27
CA MET A 114 1.75 -6.61 10.66
C MET A 114 2.44 -5.31 10.25
N SER A 115 1.72 -4.38 9.65
CA SER A 115 2.28 -3.17 9.04
C SER A 115 3.19 -2.35 9.98
N PRO A 116 2.84 -2.06 11.24
CA PRO A 116 3.73 -1.38 12.18
C PRO A 116 4.72 -2.32 12.87
N SER A 117 4.30 -3.58 13.14
CA SER A 117 5.08 -4.51 13.97
C SER A 117 6.28 -5.08 13.23
N TYR A 118 6.12 -5.39 11.93
CA TYR A 118 7.19 -5.97 11.13
C TYR A 118 8.41 -5.05 11.00
N PRO A 119 8.32 -3.81 10.51
CA PRO A 119 9.48 -2.95 10.35
C PRO A 119 10.13 -2.61 11.70
N SER A 120 9.33 -2.44 12.76
CA SER A 120 9.83 -2.19 14.12
C SER A 120 10.71 -3.34 14.63
N LEU A 121 10.25 -4.59 14.50
CA LEU A 121 11.00 -5.76 14.91
C LEU A 121 12.20 -6.02 13.99
N TYR A 122 12.01 -5.87 12.67
CA TYR A 122 13.08 -6.09 11.68
C TYR A 122 14.25 -5.15 11.90
N LYS A 123 14.02 -3.86 12.15
CA LYS A 123 15.05 -2.88 12.49
C LYS A 123 15.93 -3.35 13.65
N ARG A 124 15.32 -3.90 14.70
CA ARG A 124 16.02 -4.36 15.92
C ARG A 124 16.88 -5.61 15.71
N THR A 125 16.73 -6.32 14.58
CA THR A 125 17.60 -7.46 14.24
C THR A 125 18.97 -7.04 13.72
N PHE A 126 19.18 -5.75 13.44
CA PHE A 126 20.45 -5.19 13.00
C PHE A 126 21.26 -4.61 14.17
N LYS A 127 22.58 -4.62 14.06
CA LYS A 127 23.47 -4.11 15.10
C LYS A 127 23.62 -2.58 15.06
N SER A 128 23.43 -1.97 13.89
CA SER A 128 23.55 -0.53 13.69
C SER A 128 22.47 0.00 12.76
N GLN A 129 22.21 1.30 12.85
CA GLN A 129 21.31 2.01 11.95
C GLN A 129 21.78 1.92 10.48
N GLU A 130 23.10 2.03 10.24
CA GLU A 130 23.68 1.91 8.91
C GLU A 130 23.44 0.52 8.28
N ASP A 131 23.60 -0.55 9.07
CA ASP A 131 23.28 -1.93 8.61
C ASP A 131 21.81 -2.09 8.25
N PHE A 132 20.91 -1.47 9.02
CA PHE A 132 19.48 -1.48 8.73
C PHE A 132 19.15 -0.72 7.44
N GLU A 133 19.71 0.46 7.24
CA GLU A 133 19.51 1.28 6.05
C GLU A 133 19.96 0.57 4.76
N LYS A 134 21.02 -0.23 4.85
CA LYS A 134 21.46 -1.10 3.75
C LYS A 134 20.59 -2.35 3.58
N GLY A 135 20.04 -2.88 4.67
CA GLY A 135 19.25 -4.12 4.67
C GLY A 135 17.78 -3.91 4.30
N TYR A 136 17.21 -2.75 4.60
CA TYR A 136 15.79 -2.49 4.39
C TYR A 136 15.37 -2.50 2.91
N PRO A 137 16.11 -1.89 1.96
CA PRO A 137 15.81 -2.00 0.54
C PRO A 137 15.85 -3.44 0.01
N ILE A 138 16.76 -4.27 0.53
CA ILE A 138 16.84 -5.68 0.15
C ILE A 138 15.60 -6.44 0.66
N ASN A 139 15.14 -6.14 1.87
CA ASN A 139 13.89 -6.71 2.39
C ASN A 139 12.67 -6.28 1.56
N TYR A 140 12.64 -5.04 1.09
CA TYR A 140 11.60 -4.57 0.17
C TYR A 140 11.62 -5.37 -1.15
N SER A 141 12.79 -5.62 -1.73
CA SER A 141 12.94 -6.46 -2.93
C SER A 141 12.49 -7.91 -2.66
N VAL A 142 12.81 -8.47 -1.50
CA VAL A 142 12.37 -9.83 -1.11
C VAL A 142 10.84 -9.91 -1.00
N ASN A 143 10.18 -8.86 -0.46
CA ASN A 143 8.73 -8.79 -0.47
C ASN A 143 8.17 -8.79 -1.91
N ASN A 144 8.77 -8.00 -2.80
CA ASN A 144 8.33 -7.93 -4.19
C ASN A 144 8.58 -9.25 -4.96
N VAL A 145 9.64 -10.01 -4.62
CA VAL A 145 9.80 -11.39 -5.13
C VAL A 145 8.63 -12.26 -4.70
N GLY A 146 8.23 -12.21 -3.42
CA GLY A 146 7.04 -12.92 -2.92
C GLY A 146 5.77 -12.46 -3.62
N ALA A 147 5.56 -11.16 -3.77
CA ALA A 147 4.40 -10.58 -4.45
C ALA A 147 4.34 -10.99 -5.93
N PHE A 148 5.47 -10.94 -6.64
CA PHE A 148 5.57 -11.40 -8.02
C PHE A 148 5.17 -12.88 -8.15
N LEU A 149 5.79 -13.74 -7.34
CA LEU A 149 5.49 -15.18 -7.38
C LEU A 149 4.02 -15.45 -7.00
N GLY A 150 3.48 -14.74 -6.02
CA GLY A 150 2.08 -14.85 -5.63
C GLY A 150 1.14 -14.46 -6.78
N GLN A 151 1.29 -13.29 -7.34
CA GLN A 151 0.42 -12.81 -8.42
C GLN A 151 0.60 -13.60 -9.73
N TYR A 152 1.80 -14.10 -10.00
CA TYR A 152 2.06 -14.85 -11.23
C TYR A 152 1.60 -16.31 -11.14
N LEU A 153 1.91 -17.01 -10.05
CA LEU A 153 1.64 -18.45 -9.94
C LEU A 153 0.21 -18.76 -9.50
N PHE A 154 -0.41 -17.92 -8.66
CA PHE A 154 -1.72 -18.25 -8.10
C PHE A 154 -2.83 -18.39 -9.13
N PRO A 155 -2.97 -17.51 -10.14
CA PRO A 155 -3.95 -17.75 -11.21
C PRO A 155 -3.77 -19.11 -11.90
N MET A 156 -2.54 -19.51 -12.19
CA MET A 156 -2.23 -20.83 -12.78
C MET A 156 -2.58 -21.98 -11.83
N ILE A 157 -2.29 -21.82 -10.54
CA ILE A 157 -2.61 -22.80 -9.50
C ILE A 157 -4.12 -22.98 -9.39
N VAL A 158 -4.87 -21.87 -9.39
CA VAL A 158 -6.34 -21.88 -9.34
C VAL A 158 -6.95 -22.63 -10.51
N LEU A 159 -6.40 -22.49 -11.71
CA LEU A 159 -6.86 -23.27 -12.89
C LEU A 159 -6.71 -24.78 -12.71
N VAL A 160 -5.66 -25.22 -12.00
CA VAL A 160 -5.36 -26.67 -11.84
C VAL A 160 -6.08 -27.29 -10.65
N ILE A 161 -6.13 -26.60 -9.50
CA ILE A 161 -6.63 -27.14 -8.23
C ILE A 161 -7.74 -26.29 -7.59
N GLY A 162 -8.29 -25.31 -8.32
CA GLY A 162 -9.38 -24.43 -7.87
C GLY A 162 -8.95 -23.40 -6.82
N PHE A 163 -9.88 -22.52 -6.46
CA PHE A 163 -9.66 -21.49 -5.42
C PHE A 163 -9.32 -22.12 -4.06
N ASN A 164 -9.95 -23.26 -3.72
CA ASN A 164 -9.63 -24.00 -2.50
C ASN A 164 -8.16 -24.35 -2.40
N GLY A 165 -7.57 -24.82 -3.49
CA GLY A 165 -6.16 -25.16 -3.56
C GLY A 165 -5.26 -23.92 -3.40
N GLY A 166 -5.57 -22.85 -4.12
CA GLY A 166 -4.86 -21.58 -4.02
C GLY A 166 -4.88 -21.01 -2.59
N PHE A 167 -6.05 -20.90 -1.99
CA PHE A 167 -6.19 -20.41 -0.60
C PHE A 167 -5.53 -21.34 0.44
N THR A 168 -5.52 -22.67 0.19
CA THR A 168 -4.78 -23.62 1.04
C THR A 168 -3.28 -23.34 1.01
N ILE A 169 -2.71 -23.10 -0.17
CA ILE A 169 -1.29 -22.72 -0.30
C ILE A 169 -1.02 -21.41 0.46
N SER A 170 -1.89 -20.41 0.35
CA SER A 170 -1.74 -19.17 1.11
C SER A 170 -1.77 -19.39 2.62
N ALA A 171 -2.68 -20.24 3.10
CA ALA A 171 -2.75 -20.59 4.52
C ALA A 171 -1.46 -21.30 5.00
N VAL A 172 -0.93 -22.22 4.19
CA VAL A 172 0.35 -22.93 4.48
C VAL A 172 1.51 -21.93 4.50
N MET A 173 1.60 -20.98 3.55
CA MET A 173 2.67 -19.97 3.52
C MET A 173 2.61 -19.04 4.74
N ALA A 174 1.42 -18.57 5.11
CA ALA A 174 1.23 -17.77 6.33
C ALA A 174 1.57 -18.57 7.59
N GLY A 175 1.19 -19.85 7.64
CA GLY A 175 1.57 -20.78 8.69
C GLY A 175 3.09 -21.02 8.77
N ALA A 176 3.77 -21.13 7.63
CA ALA A 176 5.23 -21.29 7.58
C ALA A 176 5.93 -20.03 8.14
N ALA A 177 5.43 -18.83 7.85
CA ALA A 177 5.94 -17.59 8.44
C ALA A 177 5.74 -17.58 9.96
N LEU A 178 4.57 -18.01 10.46
CA LEU A 178 4.32 -18.14 11.90
C LEU A 178 5.28 -19.14 12.55
N VAL A 179 5.46 -20.31 11.95
CA VAL A 179 6.40 -21.34 12.45
C VAL A 179 7.82 -20.77 12.51
N MET A 180 8.25 -20.02 11.47
CA MET A 180 9.56 -19.37 11.46
C MET A 180 9.72 -18.39 12.63
N LEU A 181 8.71 -17.55 12.91
CA LEU A 181 8.73 -16.64 14.06
C LEU A 181 8.83 -17.40 15.40
N LEU A 182 8.10 -18.51 15.54
CA LEU A 182 8.12 -19.35 16.75
C LEU A 182 9.48 -20.04 16.93
N MET A 183 10.09 -20.55 15.87
CA MET A 183 11.42 -21.17 15.90
C MET A 183 12.51 -20.18 16.38
N PHE A 184 12.42 -18.93 15.94
CA PHE A 184 13.38 -17.88 16.32
C PHE A 184 12.91 -17.04 17.50
N ARG A 185 11.86 -17.45 18.23
CA ARG A 185 11.23 -16.71 19.33
C ARG A 185 12.25 -16.14 20.31
N LYS A 186 13.14 -16.97 20.87
CA LYS A 186 14.12 -16.52 21.88
C LYS A 186 15.03 -15.41 21.37
N GLY A 187 15.51 -15.52 20.12
CA GLY A 187 16.35 -14.50 19.50
C GLY A 187 15.58 -13.22 19.20
N LEU A 188 14.38 -13.35 18.63
CA LEU A 188 13.55 -12.18 18.25
C LEU A 188 13.03 -11.43 19.48
N THR A 189 12.56 -12.12 20.52
CA THR A 189 12.15 -11.46 21.77
C THR A 189 13.34 -10.84 22.51
N GLY A 190 14.54 -11.42 22.39
CA GLY A 190 15.76 -10.89 23.02
C GLY A 190 16.22 -9.54 22.42
N VAL A 191 15.95 -9.29 21.15
CA VAL A 191 16.26 -7.99 20.50
C VAL A 191 15.07 -7.03 20.46
N ALA A 192 13.87 -7.52 20.76
CA ALA A 192 12.64 -6.73 20.73
C ALA A 192 12.56 -5.71 21.87
N ALA A 193 11.49 -4.90 21.88
CA ALA A 193 11.26 -3.93 22.93
C ALA A 193 11.02 -4.62 24.30
N GLU A 194 11.19 -3.87 25.37
CA GLU A 194 11.02 -4.35 26.75
C GLU A 194 9.65 -5.03 26.97
N LEU A 195 8.61 -4.53 26.31
CA LEU A 195 7.26 -5.09 26.39
C LEU A 195 7.20 -6.55 25.87
N ASP A 196 7.97 -6.89 24.84
CA ASP A 196 8.06 -8.26 24.33
C ASP A 196 8.82 -9.22 25.25
N GLN A 197 9.68 -8.71 26.11
CA GLN A 197 10.49 -9.48 27.05
C GLN A 197 9.71 -9.78 28.35
N LYS A 198 8.69 -8.98 28.67
CA LYS A 198 7.87 -9.14 29.89
C LYS A 198 6.62 -10.00 29.61
N ALA A 199 6.11 -10.63 30.65
CA ALA A 199 4.80 -11.30 30.60
C ALA A 199 3.69 -10.23 30.42
N VAL A 200 2.75 -10.50 29.50
CA VAL A 200 1.59 -9.63 29.31
C VAL A 200 0.59 -9.88 30.44
N SER A 201 0.13 -8.81 31.08
CA SER A 201 -0.88 -8.91 32.14
C SER A 201 -2.21 -9.42 31.59
N LEU A 202 -3.00 -10.09 32.45
CA LEU A 202 -4.36 -10.53 32.06
C LEU A 202 -5.23 -9.37 31.56
N LYS A 203 -5.11 -8.21 32.21
CA LYS A 203 -5.80 -6.98 31.81
C LYS A 203 -5.48 -6.61 30.34
N ASN A 204 -4.21 -6.63 29.97
CA ASN A 204 -3.79 -6.30 28.60
C ASN A 204 -4.29 -7.34 27.59
N TRP A 205 -4.32 -8.63 27.95
CA TRP A 205 -4.90 -9.67 27.11
C TRP A 205 -6.40 -9.48 26.89
N VAL A 206 -7.15 -9.11 27.95
CA VAL A 206 -8.58 -8.83 27.83
C VAL A 206 -8.83 -7.60 26.93
N PHE A 207 -8.10 -6.51 27.15
CA PHE A 207 -8.24 -5.32 26.27
C PHE A 207 -7.88 -5.63 24.82
N PHE A 208 -6.78 -6.34 24.62
CA PHE A 208 -6.39 -6.79 23.28
C PHE A 208 -7.51 -7.63 22.62
N ALA A 209 -8.05 -8.62 23.33
CA ALA A 209 -9.12 -9.47 22.80
C ALA A 209 -10.37 -8.66 22.43
N LEU A 210 -10.80 -7.74 23.29
CA LEU A 210 -11.95 -6.87 23.03
C LEU A 210 -11.73 -5.99 21.81
N ILE A 211 -10.57 -5.33 21.71
CA ILE A 211 -10.23 -4.48 20.55
C ILE A 211 -10.17 -5.33 19.28
N SER A 212 -9.54 -6.51 19.34
CA SER A 212 -9.42 -7.40 18.18
C SER A 212 -10.76 -7.88 17.66
N VAL A 213 -11.64 -8.33 18.56
CA VAL A 213 -13.02 -8.74 18.22
C VAL A 213 -13.78 -7.56 17.60
N ALA A 214 -13.70 -6.37 18.20
CA ALA A 214 -14.35 -5.18 17.67
C ALA A 214 -13.81 -4.80 16.27
N MET A 215 -12.49 -4.86 16.07
CA MET A 215 -11.88 -4.58 14.76
C MET A 215 -12.30 -5.60 13.71
N ILE A 216 -12.24 -6.90 14.01
CA ILE A 216 -12.62 -7.96 13.06
C ILE A 216 -14.12 -7.85 12.73
N ALA A 217 -14.99 -7.63 13.73
CA ALA A 217 -16.42 -7.44 13.53
C ALA A 217 -16.72 -6.19 12.68
N LEU A 218 -15.99 -5.08 12.90
CA LEU A 218 -16.13 -3.87 12.10
C LEU A 218 -15.72 -4.13 10.65
N VAL A 219 -14.58 -4.78 10.41
CA VAL A 219 -14.12 -5.11 9.06
C VAL A 219 -15.07 -6.05 8.34
N PHE A 220 -15.55 -7.09 9.04
CA PHE A 220 -16.57 -7.99 8.51
C PHE A 220 -17.84 -7.25 8.12
N PHE A 221 -18.33 -6.35 9.01
CA PHE A 221 -19.49 -5.52 8.73
C PHE A 221 -19.27 -4.60 7.52
N MET A 222 -18.09 -4.01 7.40
CA MET A 222 -17.72 -3.16 6.25
C MET A 222 -17.75 -3.94 4.93
N PHE A 223 -17.18 -5.14 4.88
CA PHE A 223 -17.22 -5.99 3.69
C PHE A 223 -18.62 -6.51 3.37
N SER A 224 -19.44 -6.73 4.38
CA SER A 224 -20.82 -7.17 4.19
C SER A 224 -21.78 -6.03 3.78
N ASN A 225 -21.36 -4.77 3.95
CA ASN A 225 -22.14 -3.56 3.68
C ASN A 225 -21.22 -2.48 3.08
N MET A 226 -20.83 -2.67 1.83
CA MET A 226 -19.80 -1.84 1.20
C MET A 226 -20.12 -0.34 1.19
N ASP A 227 -21.38 0.06 0.98
CA ASP A 227 -21.78 1.47 1.02
C ASP A 227 -21.54 2.11 2.39
N ILE A 228 -21.80 1.36 3.45
CA ILE A 228 -21.51 1.83 4.82
C ILE A 228 -20.02 1.76 5.08
N GLY A 229 -19.35 0.69 4.61
CA GLY A 229 -17.92 0.48 4.76
C GLY A 229 -17.10 1.62 4.16
N GLN A 230 -17.41 2.06 2.96
CA GLN A 230 -16.72 3.20 2.33
C GLN A 230 -16.94 4.50 3.11
N ASN A 231 -18.18 4.75 3.60
CA ASN A 231 -18.48 5.94 4.40
C ASN A 231 -17.71 5.94 5.74
N ILE A 232 -17.50 4.77 6.35
CA ILE A 232 -16.65 4.63 7.54
C ILE A 232 -15.19 5.03 7.23
N VAL A 233 -14.63 4.57 6.11
CA VAL A 233 -13.27 4.97 5.69
C VAL A 233 -13.18 6.47 5.45
N TYR A 234 -14.16 7.07 4.77
CA TYR A 234 -14.22 8.52 4.56
C TYR A 234 -14.34 9.29 5.90
N ALA A 235 -15.15 8.80 6.83
CA ALA A 235 -15.31 9.42 8.14
C ALA A 235 -14.01 9.36 8.96
N ILE A 236 -13.34 8.21 9.00
CA ILE A 236 -12.06 8.05 9.73
C ILE A 236 -10.96 8.90 9.08
N GLY A 237 -10.83 8.83 7.76
CA GLY A 237 -9.85 9.63 7.03
C GLY A 237 -10.09 11.13 7.16
N GLY A 238 -11.34 11.57 7.02
CA GLY A 238 -11.75 12.94 7.22
C GLY A 238 -11.49 13.43 8.64
N ALA A 239 -11.84 12.62 9.66
CA ALA A 239 -11.56 12.94 11.06
C ALA A 239 -10.05 13.07 11.35
N ALA A 240 -9.22 12.21 10.78
CA ALA A 240 -7.76 12.30 10.91
C ALA A 240 -7.21 13.60 10.30
N ILE A 241 -7.68 13.98 9.10
CA ILE A 241 -7.29 15.23 8.44
C ILE A 241 -7.78 16.45 9.26
N LEU A 242 -9.04 16.46 9.69
CA LEU A 242 -9.60 17.55 10.50
C LEU A 242 -8.87 17.69 11.85
N TYR A 243 -8.52 16.59 12.48
CA TYR A 243 -7.71 16.61 13.70
C TYR A 243 -6.33 17.19 13.43
N PHE A 244 -5.65 16.80 12.35
CA PHE A 244 -4.38 17.37 11.96
C PHE A 244 -4.47 18.88 11.69
N VAL A 245 -5.52 19.33 10.99
CA VAL A 245 -5.79 20.77 10.78
C VAL A 245 -6.01 21.49 12.11
N SER A 246 -6.72 20.86 13.06
CA SER A 246 -6.92 21.46 14.39
C SER A 246 -5.61 21.66 15.18
N LEU A 247 -4.67 20.73 15.02
CA LEU A 247 -3.31 20.87 15.59
C LEU A 247 -2.53 21.98 14.88
N MET A 248 -2.62 22.02 13.55
CA MET A 248 -1.97 23.04 12.73
C MET A 248 -2.42 24.46 13.10
N LEU A 249 -3.71 24.67 13.37
CA LEU A 249 -4.26 25.97 13.77
C LEU A 249 -3.82 26.42 15.17
N LYS A 250 -3.37 25.50 16.02
CA LYS A 250 -2.85 25.78 17.38
C LYS A 250 -1.33 25.90 17.45
N ALA A 251 -0.64 25.51 16.39
CA ALA A 251 0.81 25.50 16.30
C ALA A 251 1.40 26.90 16.09
N SER A 252 2.69 27.06 16.30
CA SER A 252 3.42 28.28 15.93
C SER A 252 3.32 28.52 14.40
N LYS A 253 3.53 29.75 13.95
CA LYS A 253 3.47 30.10 12.52
C LYS A 253 4.40 29.22 11.69
N ALA A 254 5.62 28.98 12.15
CA ALA A 254 6.59 28.15 11.45
C ALA A 254 6.13 26.69 11.36
N GLU A 255 5.66 26.12 12.48
CA GLU A 255 5.15 24.74 12.50
C GLU A 255 3.87 24.59 11.65
N SER A 256 2.95 25.57 11.74
CA SER A 256 1.72 25.60 10.93
C SER A 256 2.03 25.58 9.43
N LEU A 257 3.01 26.34 8.97
CA LEU A 257 3.46 26.35 7.57
C LEU A 257 4.03 24.98 7.15
N LYS A 258 4.89 24.38 8.01
CA LYS A 258 5.43 23.03 7.76
C LYS A 258 4.31 21.98 7.70
N MET A 259 3.38 22.00 8.63
CA MET A 259 2.22 21.12 8.64
C MET A 259 1.32 21.30 7.41
N GLY A 260 1.14 22.54 6.95
CA GLY A 260 0.43 22.82 5.69
C GLY A 260 1.08 22.13 4.49
N THR A 261 2.42 22.08 4.42
CA THR A 261 3.10 21.33 3.35
C THR A 261 2.85 19.83 3.42
N ILE A 262 2.72 19.25 4.61
CA ILE A 262 2.36 17.84 4.80
C ILE A 262 0.97 17.57 4.24
N LEU A 263 -0.02 18.44 4.49
CA LEU A 263 -1.37 18.30 3.93
C LEU A 263 -1.37 18.31 2.41
N ILE A 264 -0.61 19.23 1.79
CA ILE A 264 -0.49 19.29 0.33
C ILE A 264 0.10 18.01 -0.22
N VAL A 265 1.19 17.50 0.37
CA VAL A 265 1.83 16.24 -0.06
C VAL A 265 0.90 15.04 0.20
N THR A 266 0.15 15.02 1.30
CA THR A 266 -0.86 13.99 1.58
C THR A 266 -1.95 13.96 0.53
N PHE A 267 -2.45 15.13 0.10
CA PHE A 267 -3.41 15.22 -0.99
C PHE A 267 -2.84 14.68 -2.32
N LEU A 268 -1.64 15.09 -2.72
CA LEU A 268 -0.98 14.58 -3.92
C LEU A 268 -0.77 13.06 -3.86
N THR A 269 -0.42 12.55 -2.68
CA THR A 269 -0.25 11.13 -2.41
C THR A 269 -1.57 10.38 -2.56
N THR A 270 -2.66 10.91 -2.00
CA THR A 270 -3.99 10.32 -2.15
C THR A 270 -4.38 10.21 -3.62
N CYS A 271 -4.22 11.30 -4.38
CA CYS A 271 -4.49 11.30 -5.82
C CYS A 271 -3.63 10.26 -6.57
N PHE A 272 -2.34 10.13 -6.24
CA PHE A 272 -1.46 9.13 -6.86
C PHE A 272 -1.93 7.71 -6.57
N PHE A 273 -2.24 7.39 -5.31
CA PHE A 273 -2.66 6.04 -4.95
C PHE A 273 -4.07 5.66 -5.47
N VAL A 274 -4.91 6.62 -5.89
CA VAL A 274 -6.12 6.33 -6.67
C VAL A 274 -5.76 5.64 -7.99
N TYR A 275 -4.72 6.10 -8.68
CA TYR A 275 -4.22 5.44 -9.91
C TYR A 275 -3.60 4.08 -9.63
N TYR A 276 -2.82 3.99 -8.55
CA TYR A 276 -2.23 2.72 -8.13
C TYR A 276 -3.30 1.66 -7.81
N GLY A 277 -4.39 2.08 -7.15
CA GLY A 277 -5.53 1.21 -6.84
C GLY A 277 -6.19 0.60 -8.07
N GLN A 278 -6.12 1.27 -9.24
CA GLN A 278 -6.66 0.74 -10.51
C GLN A 278 -6.04 -0.59 -10.91
N MET A 279 -4.80 -0.85 -10.50
CA MET A 279 -4.11 -2.10 -10.81
C MET A 279 -4.91 -3.33 -10.38
N MET A 280 -5.47 -3.33 -9.16
CA MET A 280 -6.22 -4.47 -8.62
C MET A 280 -7.73 -4.41 -8.90
N THR A 281 -8.20 -3.33 -9.49
CA THR A 281 -9.62 -3.12 -9.83
C THR A 281 -9.82 -3.02 -11.33
N SER A 282 -9.92 -1.82 -11.90
CA SER A 282 -10.25 -1.63 -13.31
C SER A 282 -9.24 -2.25 -14.29
N MET A 283 -7.94 -2.14 -14.03
CA MET A 283 -6.93 -2.73 -14.91
C MET A 283 -6.95 -4.25 -14.87
N ASN A 284 -7.16 -4.83 -13.68
CA ASN A 284 -7.32 -6.28 -13.54
C ASN A 284 -8.58 -6.78 -14.26
N MET A 285 -9.70 -6.02 -14.18
CA MET A 285 -10.92 -6.34 -14.88
C MET A 285 -10.72 -6.30 -16.41
N VAL A 286 -10.05 -5.27 -16.92
CA VAL A 286 -9.70 -5.20 -18.34
C VAL A 286 -8.80 -6.37 -18.75
N ALA A 287 -7.81 -6.75 -17.94
CA ALA A 287 -6.96 -7.89 -18.21
C ALA A 287 -7.80 -9.18 -18.30
N ILE A 288 -8.70 -9.44 -17.34
CA ILE A 288 -9.59 -10.62 -17.34
C ILE A 288 -10.42 -10.66 -18.64
N ASN A 289 -10.94 -9.52 -19.07
CA ASN A 289 -11.86 -9.44 -20.19
C ASN A 289 -11.18 -9.41 -21.58
N THR A 290 -9.91 -8.99 -21.66
CA THR A 290 -9.27 -8.74 -22.97
C THR A 290 -7.92 -9.41 -23.17
N LEU A 291 -7.23 -9.83 -22.10
CA LEU A 291 -5.89 -10.40 -22.26
C LEU A 291 -5.99 -11.87 -22.66
N LYS A 292 -5.35 -12.25 -23.75
CA LYS A 292 -5.25 -13.63 -24.23
C LYS A 292 -3.82 -13.91 -24.71
N GLY A 293 -3.42 -15.16 -24.59
CA GLY A 293 -2.14 -15.62 -25.11
C GLY A 293 -1.04 -15.72 -24.06
N SER A 294 0.19 -15.56 -24.52
CA SER A 294 1.40 -15.69 -23.69
C SER A 294 2.30 -14.49 -23.93
N LEU A 295 3.02 -14.08 -22.89
CA LEU A 295 4.00 -13.00 -22.98
C LEU A 295 5.15 -13.44 -23.92
N PHE A 296 5.44 -12.62 -24.92
CA PHE A 296 6.40 -12.89 -26.00
C PHE A 296 6.14 -14.20 -26.77
N GLY A 297 4.89 -14.70 -26.74
CA GLY A 297 4.50 -15.92 -27.43
C GLY A 297 4.94 -17.23 -26.78
N PHE A 298 5.66 -17.22 -25.65
CA PHE A 298 6.19 -18.44 -25.02
C PHE A 298 6.08 -18.51 -23.50
N ILE A 299 5.89 -17.38 -22.79
CA ILE A 299 5.71 -17.39 -21.32
C ILE A 299 4.21 -17.46 -21.03
N PRO A 300 3.71 -18.55 -20.44
CA PRO A 300 2.29 -18.66 -20.09
C PRO A 300 1.88 -17.52 -19.16
N LEU A 301 0.76 -16.87 -19.42
CA LEU A 301 0.27 -15.76 -18.61
C LEU A 301 -1.26 -15.82 -18.52
N GLU A 302 -1.76 -16.08 -17.33
CA GLU A 302 -3.18 -15.90 -17.06
C GLU A 302 -3.51 -14.40 -17.00
N PRO A 303 -4.72 -13.98 -17.37
CA PRO A 303 -5.09 -12.57 -17.41
C PRO A 303 -4.76 -11.79 -16.16
N GLU A 304 -5.14 -12.27 -14.98
CA GLU A 304 -4.86 -11.59 -13.70
C GLU A 304 -3.37 -11.58 -13.35
N ALA A 305 -2.60 -12.56 -13.86
CA ALA A 305 -1.16 -12.62 -13.64
C ALA A 305 -0.41 -11.45 -14.31
N ALA A 306 -1.07 -10.69 -15.20
CA ALA A 306 -0.53 -9.43 -15.72
C ALA A 306 -0.18 -8.44 -14.59
N MET A 307 -0.90 -8.48 -13.47
CA MET A 307 -0.63 -7.62 -12.30
C MET A 307 0.71 -7.93 -11.64
N ALA A 308 1.27 -9.14 -11.83
CA ALA A 308 2.60 -9.52 -11.35
C ALA A 308 3.74 -8.69 -11.98
N MET A 309 3.50 -8.06 -13.12
CA MET A 309 4.50 -7.22 -13.79
C MET A 309 4.87 -5.98 -12.97
N ASN A 310 3.97 -5.47 -12.11
CA ASN A 310 4.29 -4.35 -11.22
C ASN A 310 5.37 -4.74 -10.18
N PRO A 311 5.21 -5.75 -9.30
CA PRO A 311 6.26 -6.12 -8.37
C PRO A 311 7.54 -6.60 -9.06
N LEU A 312 7.47 -7.17 -10.28
CA LEU A 312 8.65 -7.46 -11.10
C LEU A 312 9.47 -6.20 -11.36
N TRP A 313 8.83 -5.12 -11.83
CA TRP A 313 9.49 -3.86 -12.08
C TRP A 313 9.90 -3.12 -10.80
N CYS A 314 9.17 -3.28 -9.69
CA CYS A 314 9.55 -2.73 -8.38
C CYS A 314 10.87 -3.31 -7.87
N MET A 315 11.20 -4.58 -8.19
CA MET A 315 12.49 -5.18 -7.79
C MET A 315 13.69 -4.43 -8.36
N VAL A 316 13.58 -3.89 -9.56
CA VAL A 316 14.66 -3.14 -10.24
C VAL A 316 14.44 -1.62 -10.22
N GLY A 317 13.24 -1.18 -9.91
CA GLY A 317 12.84 0.24 -9.91
C GLY A 317 13.61 1.08 -8.89
N GLY A 318 13.89 0.55 -7.71
CA GLY A 318 14.66 1.25 -6.68
C GLY A 318 16.04 1.72 -7.17
N PRO A 319 16.91 0.82 -7.67
CA PRO A 319 18.18 1.19 -8.29
C PRO A 319 18.05 2.18 -9.46
N ILE A 320 17.05 2.03 -10.32
CA ILE A 320 16.80 2.94 -11.46
C ILE A 320 16.49 4.35 -10.93
N VAL A 321 15.56 4.49 -10.00
CA VAL A 321 15.16 5.77 -9.41
C VAL A 321 16.31 6.42 -8.65
N ALA A 322 17.03 5.65 -7.82
CA ALA A 322 18.18 6.15 -7.07
C ALA A 322 19.31 6.60 -8.01
N GLY A 323 19.60 5.84 -9.06
CA GLY A 323 20.59 6.19 -10.08
C GLY A 323 20.23 7.46 -10.84
N PHE A 324 18.97 7.59 -11.22
CA PHE A 324 18.46 8.78 -11.93
C PHE A 324 18.57 10.05 -11.08
N PHE A 325 18.06 10.03 -9.84
CA PHE A 325 18.17 11.20 -8.95
C PHE A 325 19.61 11.49 -8.53
N GLY A 326 20.44 10.46 -8.32
CA GLY A 326 21.87 10.65 -8.06
C GLY A 326 22.63 11.28 -9.24
N MET A 327 22.23 11.01 -10.49
CA MET A 327 22.78 11.72 -11.66
C MET A 327 22.39 13.19 -11.71
N LEU A 328 21.14 13.52 -11.33
CA LEU A 328 20.67 14.90 -11.26
C LEU A 328 21.42 15.69 -10.17
N GLU A 329 21.58 15.12 -8.99
CA GLU A 329 22.32 15.72 -7.88
C GLU A 329 23.80 16.00 -8.25
N LYS A 330 24.44 15.08 -8.96
CA LYS A 330 25.82 15.31 -9.48
C LYS A 330 25.92 16.46 -10.49
N ARG A 331 24.78 16.91 -11.04
CA ARG A 331 24.67 18.05 -11.95
C ARG A 331 24.12 19.30 -11.28
N ASP A 332 24.13 19.34 -9.94
CA ASP A 332 23.55 20.42 -9.11
C ASP A 332 22.04 20.66 -9.34
N VAL A 333 21.32 19.66 -9.86
CA VAL A 333 19.87 19.72 -10.03
C VAL A 333 19.17 19.13 -8.81
N HIS A 334 18.71 19.99 -7.90
CA HIS A 334 17.99 19.62 -6.69
C HIS A 334 16.47 19.73 -6.89
N LEU A 335 15.80 18.59 -6.97
CA LEU A 335 14.34 18.54 -7.16
C LEU A 335 13.63 18.46 -5.81
N SER A 336 12.59 19.29 -5.64
CA SER A 336 11.70 19.20 -4.47
C SER A 336 10.90 17.90 -4.50
N THR A 337 10.42 17.45 -3.33
CA THR A 337 9.55 16.27 -3.23
C THR A 337 8.31 16.40 -4.10
N ALA A 338 7.65 17.56 -4.12
CA ALA A 338 6.48 17.76 -4.97
C ALA A 338 6.82 17.72 -6.47
N THR A 339 8.02 18.18 -6.89
CA THR A 339 8.48 18.03 -8.28
C THR A 339 8.71 16.55 -8.62
N LYS A 340 9.27 15.77 -7.70
CA LYS A 340 9.43 14.32 -7.89
C LYS A 340 8.07 13.61 -7.99
N ILE A 341 7.06 14.05 -7.20
CA ILE A 341 5.68 13.55 -7.32
C ILE A 341 5.07 13.96 -8.67
N ALA A 342 5.33 15.18 -9.16
CA ALA A 342 4.89 15.57 -10.50
C ALA A 342 5.48 14.66 -11.60
N MET A 343 6.75 14.25 -11.47
CA MET A 343 7.35 13.27 -12.39
C MET A 343 6.66 11.91 -12.28
N ALA A 344 6.26 11.48 -11.09
CA ALA A 344 5.47 10.26 -10.93
C ALA A 344 4.11 10.36 -11.66
N PHE A 345 3.44 11.52 -11.62
CA PHE A 345 2.21 11.73 -12.41
C PHE A 345 2.46 11.76 -13.93
N VAL A 346 3.62 12.22 -14.39
CA VAL A 346 3.99 12.09 -15.82
C VAL A 346 4.08 10.61 -16.20
N LEU A 347 4.76 9.80 -15.41
CA LEU A 347 4.87 8.36 -15.66
C LEU A 347 3.50 7.68 -15.58
N THR A 348 2.65 8.10 -14.65
CA THR A 348 1.26 7.63 -14.54
C THR A 348 0.45 7.99 -15.80
N ALA A 349 0.56 9.24 -16.28
CA ALA A 349 -0.11 9.67 -17.50
C ALA A 349 0.35 8.86 -18.73
N VAL A 350 1.64 8.53 -18.82
CA VAL A 350 2.17 7.65 -19.87
C VAL A 350 1.58 6.25 -19.75
N ALA A 351 1.56 5.65 -18.54
CA ALA A 351 1.02 4.33 -18.32
C ALA A 351 -0.46 4.23 -18.73
N PHE A 352 -1.29 5.17 -18.26
CA PHE A 352 -2.72 5.21 -18.59
C PHE A 352 -2.96 5.61 -20.04
N GLY A 353 -2.11 6.45 -20.63
CA GLY A 353 -2.13 6.77 -22.06
C GLY A 353 -1.87 5.54 -22.95
N ILE A 354 -0.92 4.69 -22.57
CA ILE A 354 -0.68 3.41 -23.27
C ILE A 354 -1.91 2.51 -23.16
N LEU A 355 -2.52 2.42 -21.97
CA LEU A 355 -3.73 1.61 -21.78
C LEU A 355 -4.91 2.18 -22.55
N THR A 356 -5.13 3.50 -22.54
CA THR A 356 -6.14 4.18 -23.36
C THR A 356 -5.97 3.84 -24.82
N PHE A 357 -4.74 3.96 -25.33
CA PHE A 357 -4.45 3.61 -26.73
C PHE A 357 -4.80 2.14 -27.02
N ALA A 358 -4.39 1.22 -26.14
CA ALA A 358 -4.63 -0.20 -26.34
C ALA A 358 -6.14 -0.55 -26.38
N VAL A 359 -6.95 -0.01 -25.45
CA VAL A 359 -8.38 -0.30 -25.39
C VAL A 359 -9.15 0.39 -26.53
N THR A 360 -8.76 1.59 -26.96
CA THR A 360 -9.44 2.32 -28.05
C THR A 360 -9.07 1.79 -29.44
N THR A 361 -7.98 1.05 -29.58
CA THR A 361 -7.53 0.47 -30.86
C THR A 361 -7.68 -1.05 -30.94
N VAL A 362 -8.35 -1.66 -29.92
CA VAL A 362 -8.59 -3.10 -29.93
C VAL A 362 -9.36 -3.54 -31.18
N GLY A 363 -8.98 -4.70 -31.75
CA GLY A 363 -9.64 -5.28 -32.92
C GLY A 363 -10.93 -6.02 -32.57
N GLU A 364 -11.57 -6.60 -33.58
CA GLU A 364 -12.82 -7.40 -33.46
C GLU A 364 -12.64 -8.63 -32.57
N ASP A 365 -11.42 -9.15 -32.45
CA ASP A 365 -11.06 -10.28 -31.57
C ASP A 365 -11.01 -9.91 -30.07
N VAL A 366 -11.12 -8.63 -29.77
CA VAL A 366 -11.12 -8.08 -28.40
C VAL A 366 -9.90 -8.56 -27.58
N VAL A 367 -8.71 -8.54 -28.22
CA VAL A 367 -7.47 -9.02 -27.57
C VAL A 367 -6.49 -7.87 -27.36
N ILE A 368 -6.00 -7.71 -26.14
CA ILE A 368 -4.87 -6.84 -25.78
C ILE A 368 -3.66 -7.73 -25.50
N MET A 369 -2.52 -7.38 -26.11
CA MET A 369 -1.29 -8.16 -25.96
C MET A 369 -0.69 -8.00 -24.56
N PRO A 370 -0.18 -9.08 -23.93
CA PRO A 370 0.45 -9.04 -22.60
C PRO A 370 1.59 -8.03 -22.45
N GLU A 371 2.33 -7.78 -23.54
CA GLU A 371 3.44 -6.82 -23.58
C GLU A 371 3.00 -5.38 -23.28
N ILE A 372 1.76 -5.04 -23.58
CA ILE A 372 1.16 -3.74 -23.24
C ILE A 372 1.11 -3.59 -21.72
N PHE A 373 0.63 -4.61 -20.99
CA PHE A 373 0.62 -4.61 -19.53
C PHE A 373 2.04 -4.56 -18.95
N LEU A 374 3.01 -5.24 -19.56
CA LEU A 374 4.41 -5.15 -19.14
C LEU A 374 4.94 -3.71 -19.21
N ALA A 375 4.64 -3.00 -20.30
CA ALA A 375 5.02 -1.60 -20.48
C ALA A 375 4.29 -0.66 -19.49
N ILE A 376 2.98 -0.82 -19.31
CA ILE A 376 2.18 -0.04 -18.37
C ILE A 376 2.75 -0.16 -16.96
N HIS A 377 2.97 -1.38 -16.50
CA HIS A 377 3.47 -1.65 -15.14
C HIS A 377 4.91 -1.19 -14.94
N PHE A 378 5.73 -1.08 -15.98
CA PHE A 378 7.04 -0.43 -15.87
C PHE A 378 6.90 1.02 -15.40
N PHE A 379 6.09 1.82 -16.09
CA PHE A 379 5.89 3.22 -15.73
C PHE A 379 5.21 3.38 -14.36
N GLN A 380 4.22 2.53 -14.05
CA GLN A 380 3.55 2.54 -12.74
C GLN A 380 4.51 2.19 -11.61
N ALA A 381 5.34 1.16 -11.76
CA ALA A 381 6.29 0.73 -10.72
C ALA A 381 7.34 1.79 -10.43
N ILE A 382 7.89 2.45 -11.47
CA ILE A 382 8.83 3.56 -11.27
C ILE A 382 8.14 4.73 -10.55
N ALA A 383 6.91 5.08 -10.92
CA ALA A 383 6.14 6.12 -10.26
C ALA A 383 5.85 5.77 -8.79
N GLU A 384 5.48 4.52 -8.51
CA GLU A 384 5.25 4.01 -7.15
C GLU A 384 6.51 4.10 -6.28
N VAL A 385 7.66 3.68 -6.79
CA VAL A 385 8.94 3.76 -6.07
C VAL A 385 9.29 5.21 -5.74
N ILE A 386 9.04 6.15 -6.65
CA ILE A 386 9.26 7.59 -6.39
C ILE A 386 8.37 8.06 -5.24
N VAL A 387 7.06 7.85 -5.32
CA VAL A 387 6.10 8.35 -4.32
C VAL A 387 6.29 7.66 -2.97
N GLY A 388 6.36 6.33 -2.96
CA GLY A 388 6.46 5.53 -1.74
C GLY A 388 7.73 5.82 -0.93
N SER A 389 8.86 6.09 -1.58
CA SER A 389 10.11 6.40 -0.89
C SER A 389 10.24 7.86 -0.45
N MET A 390 9.70 8.81 -1.23
CA MET A 390 9.95 10.24 -1.02
C MET A 390 8.96 10.89 -0.05
N VAL A 391 7.70 10.45 -0.01
CA VAL A 391 6.65 11.11 0.78
C VAL A 391 6.90 10.94 2.27
N VAL A 392 7.18 9.73 2.75
CA VAL A 392 7.45 9.48 4.17
C VAL A 392 8.71 10.21 4.61
N ALA A 393 9.77 10.19 3.79
CA ALA A 393 11.00 10.93 4.09
C ALA A 393 10.75 12.45 4.18
N PHE A 394 9.92 13.01 3.29
CA PHE A 394 9.53 14.41 3.35
C PHE A 394 8.76 14.74 4.64
N ILE A 395 7.75 13.96 4.98
CA ILE A 395 6.97 14.16 6.21
C ILE A 395 7.89 14.17 7.44
N LEU A 396 8.79 13.19 7.55
CA LEU A 396 9.76 13.11 8.66
C LEU A 396 10.71 14.30 8.70
N SER A 397 11.04 14.91 7.55
CA SER A 397 11.96 16.05 7.49
C SER A 397 11.34 17.37 7.96
N VAL A 398 10.00 17.51 7.86
CA VAL A 398 9.31 18.78 8.13
C VAL A 398 8.35 18.71 9.33
N ALA A 399 7.94 17.52 9.75
CA ALA A 399 6.98 17.35 10.84
C ALA A 399 7.54 17.85 12.19
N PRO A 400 6.73 18.58 12.99
CA PRO A 400 7.09 18.89 14.36
C PRO A 400 7.29 17.59 15.16
N LYS A 401 8.35 17.52 15.98
CA LYS A 401 8.74 16.30 16.71
C LYS A 401 7.64 15.71 17.58
N HIS A 402 6.82 16.57 18.20
CA HIS A 402 5.74 16.16 19.11
C HIS A 402 4.55 15.48 18.41
N ILE A 403 4.42 15.62 17.06
CA ILE A 403 3.37 15.00 16.25
C ILE A 403 3.93 14.21 15.07
N GLU A 404 5.23 13.90 15.06
CA GLU A 404 5.91 13.24 13.94
C GLU A 404 5.23 11.92 13.54
N ASN A 405 4.97 11.03 14.51
CA ASN A 405 4.31 9.75 14.24
C ASN A 405 2.90 9.90 13.68
N PHE A 406 2.14 10.89 14.19
CA PHE A 406 0.81 11.16 13.64
C PHE A 406 0.89 11.75 12.23
N SER A 407 1.86 12.61 11.96
CA SER A 407 2.10 13.14 10.61
C SER A 407 2.42 12.03 9.60
N VAL A 408 3.26 11.08 9.99
CA VAL A 408 3.56 9.89 9.13
C VAL A 408 2.32 9.02 8.92
N SER A 409 1.42 8.91 9.90
CA SER A 409 0.20 8.12 9.74
C SER A 409 -0.74 8.66 8.67
N LEU A 410 -0.65 9.97 8.30
CA LEU A 410 -1.40 10.54 7.19
C LEU A 410 -1.06 9.86 5.84
N PHE A 411 0.14 9.32 5.69
CA PHE A 411 0.46 8.51 4.51
C PHE A 411 -0.40 7.24 4.44
N SER A 412 -0.62 6.56 5.57
CA SER A 412 -1.51 5.39 5.62
C SER A 412 -2.98 5.77 5.41
N VAL A 413 -3.39 6.94 5.91
CA VAL A 413 -4.73 7.51 5.65
C VAL A 413 -4.90 7.80 4.15
N ALA A 414 -3.88 8.39 3.50
CA ALA A 414 -3.90 8.66 2.07
C ALA A 414 -4.10 7.36 1.25
N ILE A 415 -3.37 6.28 1.58
CA ILE A 415 -3.51 4.98 0.91
C ILE A 415 -4.91 4.39 1.14
N ALA A 416 -5.45 4.48 2.36
CA ALA A 416 -6.77 3.95 2.66
C ALA A 416 -7.89 4.70 1.91
N LEU A 417 -7.86 6.03 1.94
CA LEU A 417 -8.82 6.87 1.21
C LEU A 417 -8.74 6.61 -0.30
N SER A 418 -7.52 6.55 -0.85
CA SER A 418 -7.31 6.34 -2.28
C SER A 418 -7.81 4.97 -2.75
N GLY A 419 -7.67 3.93 -1.93
CA GLY A 419 -8.14 2.60 -2.28
C GLY A 419 -9.66 2.53 -2.44
N ILE A 420 -10.41 3.16 -1.53
CA ILE A 420 -11.88 3.25 -1.63
C ILE A 420 -12.31 4.17 -2.77
N VAL A 421 -11.70 5.36 -2.90
CA VAL A 421 -11.99 6.28 -4.01
C VAL A 421 -11.68 5.62 -5.35
N GLY A 422 -10.52 4.97 -5.47
CA GLY A 422 -10.11 4.27 -6.69
C GLY A 422 -11.06 3.12 -7.05
N ALA A 423 -11.50 2.34 -6.06
CA ALA A 423 -12.49 1.29 -6.28
C ALA A 423 -13.84 1.85 -6.75
N ALA A 424 -14.31 2.93 -6.12
CA ALA A 424 -15.54 3.60 -6.54
C ALA A 424 -15.44 4.15 -7.97
N PHE A 425 -14.30 4.73 -8.36
CA PHE A 425 -14.07 5.11 -9.76
C PHE A 425 -14.13 3.89 -10.71
N SER A 426 -13.54 2.77 -10.31
CA SER A 426 -13.50 1.55 -11.12
C SER A 426 -14.88 0.97 -11.42
N THR A 427 -15.88 1.20 -10.57
CA THR A 427 -17.24 0.68 -10.80
C THR A 427 -17.91 1.24 -12.06
N SER A 428 -17.42 2.38 -12.59
CA SER A 428 -17.97 2.96 -13.82
C SER A 428 -17.72 2.15 -15.08
N ILE A 429 -16.77 1.19 -15.04
CA ILE A 429 -16.54 0.25 -16.14
C ILE A 429 -17.19 -1.12 -15.93
N ALA A 430 -17.90 -1.30 -14.83
CA ALA A 430 -18.52 -2.58 -14.52
C ALA A 430 -19.59 -2.94 -15.56
N MET A 431 -19.51 -4.17 -16.06
CA MET A 431 -20.46 -4.72 -16.99
C MET A 431 -21.63 -5.37 -16.26
N GLU A 432 -22.78 -5.42 -16.95
CA GLU A 432 -23.90 -6.21 -16.49
C GLU A 432 -23.57 -7.70 -16.55
N LYS A 433 -24.12 -8.45 -15.61
CA LYS A 433 -23.84 -9.89 -15.53
C LYS A 433 -24.28 -10.62 -16.78
N GLY A 434 -23.33 -11.34 -17.40
CA GLY A 434 -23.58 -12.08 -18.64
C GLY A 434 -23.55 -11.21 -19.90
N GLN A 435 -23.21 -9.93 -19.78
CA GLN A 435 -23.00 -9.07 -20.94
C GLN A 435 -21.75 -9.54 -21.71
N GLU A 436 -21.90 -9.72 -23.00
CA GLU A 436 -20.77 -10.09 -23.87
C GLU A 436 -19.83 -8.89 -24.05
N ILE A 437 -18.53 -9.14 -23.91
CA ILE A 437 -17.50 -8.11 -24.10
C ILE A 437 -17.25 -7.97 -25.61
N THR A 438 -17.72 -6.87 -26.16
CA THR A 438 -17.57 -6.53 -27.59
C THR A 438 -16.49 -5.48 -27.80
N GLN A 439 -15.99 -5.37 -29.04
CA GLN A 439 -15.06 -4.32 -29.44
C GLN A 439 -15.61 -2.92 -29.11
N GLU A 440 -16.89 -2.67 -29.39
CA GLU A 440 -17.54 -1.38 -29.12
C GLU A 440 -17.51 -1.06 -27.63
N ILE A 441 -17.84 -2.01 -26.75
CA ILE A 441 -17.80 -1.82 -25.30
C ILE A 441 -16.38 -1.49 -24.84
N VAL A 442 -15.37 -2.24 -25.29
CA VAL A 442 -13.98 -2.00 -24.89
C VAL A 442 -13.50 -0.63 -25.39
N GLN A 443 -13.82 -0.28 -26.62
CA GLN A 443 -13.40 1.01 -27.19
C GLN A 443 -14.12 2.20 -26.55
N THR A 444 -15.39 2.09 -26.18
CA THR A 444 -16.18 3.18 -25.61
C THR A 444 -16.07 3.18 -24.09
N VAL A 445 -16.58 2.16 -23.39
CA VAL A 445 -16.67 2.18 -21.92
C VAL A 445 -15.27 2.18 -21.27
N TYR A 446 -14.39 1.25 -21.64
CA TYR A 446 -13.03 1.24 -21.10
C TYR A 446 -12.20 2.39 -21.69
N GLY A 447 -12.40 2.71 -22.99
CA GLY A 447 -11.73 3.81 -23.66
C GLY A 447 -11.99 5.15 -22.99
N ASP A 448 -13.24 5.54 -22.79
CA ASP A 448 -13.64 6.79 -22.13
C ASP A 448 -13.12 6.87 -20.70
N TYR A 449 -13.20 5.77 -19.96
CA TYR A 449 -12.71 5.69 -18.60
C TYR A 449 -11.19 5.93 -18.49
N PHE A 450 -10.37 5.19 -19.24
CA PHE A 450 -8.92 5.34 -19.18
C PHE A 450 -8.45 6.63 -19.83
N GLN A 451 -9.17 7.16 -20.82
CA GLN A 451 -8.93 8.50 -21.35
C GLN A 451 -9.16 9.57 -20.28
N LEU A 452 -10.26 9.48 -19.52
CA LEU A 452 -10.52 10.40 -18.40
C LEU A 452 -9.38 10.32 -17.38
N LEU A 453 -8.96 9.13 -16.98
CA LEU A 453 -7.84 8.97 -16.03
C LEU A 453 -6.54 9.53 -16.60
N THR A 454 -6.26 9.34 -17.88
CA THR A 454 -5.07 9.91 -18.55
C THR A 454 -5.10 11.44 -18.48
N VAL A 455 -6.22 12.05 -18.84
CA VAL A 455 -6.38 13.53 -18.80
C VAL A 455 -6.23 14.04 -17.35
N LEU A 456 -6.88 13.39 -16.41
CA LEU A 456 -6.74 13.74 -14.99
C LEU A 456 -5.30 13.60 -14.50
N ALA A 457 -4.54 12.59 -14.94
CA ALA A 457 -3.13 12.44 -14.59
C ALA A 457 -2.29 13.62 -15.13
N VAL A 458 -2.55 14.06 -16.36
CA VAL A 458 -1.90 15.26 -16.94
C VAL A 458 -2.25 16.52 -16.14
N VAL A 459 -3.51 16.68 -15.73
CA VAL A 459 -3.93 17.78 -14.85
C VAL A 459 -3.19 17.71 -13.50
N MET A 460 -3.03 16.51 -12.94
CA MET A 460 -2.29 16.33 -11.69
C MET A 460 -0.80 16.67 -11.81
N VAL A 461 -0.17 16.53 -12.99
CA VAL A 461 1.19 17.06 -13.22
C VAL A 461 1.22 18.56 -12.97
N ALA A 462 0.28 19.32 -13.57
CA ALA A 462 0.22 20.77 -13.38
C ALA A 462 -0.05 21.16 -11.92
N ILE A 463 -0.98 20.46 -11.25
CA ILE A 463 -1.29 20.68 -9.84
C ILE A 463 -0.06 20.40 -8.95
N ALA A 464 0.66 19.30 -9.19
CA ALA A 464 1.85 18.95 -8.40
C ALA A 464 3.01 19.95 -8.65
N MET A 465 3.15 20.46 -9.87
CA MET A 465 4.13 21.53 -10.18
C MET A 465 3.76 22.84 -9.47
N ALA A 466 2.49 23.25 -9.49
CA ALA A 466 2.02 24.40 -8.73
C ALA A 466 2.24 24.20 -7.20
N ALA A 467 1.91 23.03 -6.69
CA ALA A 467 2.16 22.64 -5.29
C ALA A 467 3.64 22.74 -4.91
N SER A 468 4.56 22.38 -5.83
CA SER A 468 6.00 22.52 -5.61
C SER A 468 6.41 23.97 -5.31
N VAL A 469 5.84 24.92 -6.03
CA VAL A 469 6.10 26.35 -5.80
C VAL A 469 5.52 26.81 -4.46
N VAL A 470 4.29 26.37 -4.13
CA VAL A 470 3.63 26.72 -2.87
C VAL A 470 4.39 26.14 -1.68
N ILE A 471 4.75 24.85 -1.73
CA ILE A 471 5.52 24.19 -0.68
C ILE A 471 6.85 24.90 -0.42
N ARG A 472 7.59 25.27 -1.48
CA ARG A 472 8.84 26.01 -1.34
C ARG A 472 8.62 27.31 -0.59
N LYS A 473 7.65 28.15 -1.02
CA LYS A 473 7.34 29.41 -0.36
C LYS A 473 6.95 29.24 1.11
N MET A 474 6.17 28.20 1.43
CA MET A 474 5.77 27.89 2.81
C MET A 474 6.97 27.50 3.66
N LEU A 475 7.89 26.68 3.14
CA LEU A 475 9.09 26.25 3.87
C LEU A 475 10.08 27.42 4.07
N ASP A 476 10.22 28.30 3.09
CA ASP A 476 11.07 29.50 3.21
C ASP A 476 10.48 30.47 4.25
N ALA A 477 9.17 30.72 4.22
CA ALA A 477 8.49 31.54 5.23
C ALA A 477 8.54 30.89 6.64
N ALA A 478 8.53 29.56 6.73
CA ALA A 478 8.71 28.87 8.00
C ALA A 478 10.12 29.10 8.58
N LYS A 479 11.16 29.01 7.75
CA LYS A 479 12.56 29.32 8.17
C LYS A 479 12.72 30.76 8.63
N GLU A 480 12.16 31.71 7.92
CA GLU A 480 12.16 33.14 8.30
C GLU A 480 11.48 33.38 9.66
N SER A 481 10.32 32.71 9.88
CA SER A 481 9.59 32.78 11.15
C SER A 481 10.37 32.17 12.31
N GLU A 482 11.12 31.08 12.08
CA GLU A 482 11.99 30.45 13.08
C GLU A 482 13.19 31.36 13.42
N ALA A 483 13.80 31.98 12.42
CA ALA A 483 14.91 32.92 12.62
C ALA A 483 14.48 34.16 13.43
N GLN A 484 13.27 34.67 13.19
CA GLN A 484 12.72 35.81 13.96
C GLN A 484 12.34 35.46 15.42
N ALA A 485 12.07 34.18 15.70
CA ALA A 485 11.69 33.69 17.01
C ALA A 485 12.91 33.36 17.91
N GLN A 486 14.12 33.25 17.35
CA GLN A 486 15.34 33.07 18.12
C GLN A 486 15.73 34.41 18.80
N PRO A 487 15.97 34.43 20.11
CA PRO A 487 16.49 35.65 20.77
C PRO A 487 17.83 36.03 20.12
N VAL A 488 17.99 37.29 19.77
CA VAL A 488 19.32 37.83 19.40
C VAL A 488 20.17 37.67 20.68
N GLU A 489 21.13 36.74 20.65
CA GLU A 489 22.21 36.73 21.64
C GLU A 489 22.97 38.04 21.42
N ILE A 490 22.68 39.05 22.27
CA ILE A 490 23.48 40.25 22.40
C ILE A 490 24.81 39.74 22.96
N GLU A 491 25.85 39.71 22.14
CA GLU A 491 27.23 39.67 22.62
C GLU A 491 27.43 40.81 23.60
N ALA A 492 27.24 40.53 24.89
CA ALA A 492 27.68 41.42 25.93
C ALA A 492 29.22 41.43 25.91
N GLY A 493 29.76 42.40 25.20
CA GLY A 493 31.18 42.67 25.18
C GLY A 493 31.69 42.81 26.60
N VAL A 494 32.51 41.88 26.98
CA VAL A 494 33.32 42.02 28.21
C VAL A 494 34.37 43.07 27.87
N GLU A 495 34.12 44.33 28.21
CA GLU A 495 35.15 45.33 28.46
C GLU A 495 35.97 44.87 29.68
N VAL A 496 37.14 44.30 29.40
CA VAL A 496 38.19 44.16 30.39
C VAL A 496 38.84 45.54 30.54
N GLN A 497 38.46 46.28 31.60
CA GLN A 497 39.23 47.41 32.08
C GLN A 497 40.37 46.88 32.96
N SER A 498 41.56 47.23 32.52
CA SER A 498 42.89 47.24 33.14
C SER A 498 42.97 47.23 34.68
#